data_1513ed4bb15583ef188a64c3b019ba73
#
_entry.id   1513ed4bb15583ef188a64c3b019ba73
#
_cell.length_a   1.000
_cell.length_b   1.000
_cell.length_c   1.000
_cell.angle_alpha   90.00
_cell.angle_beta   90.00
_cell.angle_gamma   90.00
#
_symmetry.space_group_name_H-M   'P 1'
#
loop_
_entity.id
_entity.type
_entity.pdbx_description
1 polymer ?
#
loop_
_entity_poly.entity_id
_entity_poly.type
_entity_poly.pdbx_seq_one_letter_code
_entity_poly.pdbx_strand_id
1 'polypeptide(L)'
;FLHRKEVVIIPSLEKDITGHADNMVRFLDGQTVVCVESDSIGRQLQTILQYHGLDVLEFPSAPDEDRSGVRSYLNYLETDEAVFLPVFGIDTDTKAIAAAEKLFSKPVEPVMIPHLAADGSGLHSISWGMSW
;
A
#
# COMPACT_ATOMS: atom_id res chain seq x y z
N PHE A 1 4.99 -9.70 23.12
CA PHE A 1 4.82 -10.57 21.99
C PHE A 1 5.39 -9.95 20.70
N LEU A 2 4.96 -8.74 20.30
CA LEU A 2 5.49 -8.07 19.10
C LEU A 2 6.70 -7.16 19.36
N HIS A 3 7.13 -6.97 20.59
CA HIS A 3 8.21 -6.05 21.02
C HIS A 3 8.07 -4.64 20.43
N ARG A 4 6.81 -4.18 20.20
CA ARG A 4 6.50 -2.84 19.71
C ARG A 4 6.15 -1.91 20.87
N LYS A 5 6.55 -0.64 20.75
CA LYS A 5 6.27 0.37 21.79
C LYS A 5 4.84 0.89 21.72
N GLU A 6 4.27 0.86 20.52
CA GLU A 6 2.96 1.44 20.24
C GLU A 6 2.23 0.63 19.16
N VAL A 7 0.91 0.62 19.23
CA VAL A 7 0.00 0.09 18.21
C VAL A 7 -0.98 1.18 17.85
N VAL A 8 -0.98 1.59 16.59
CA VAL A 8 -1.91 2.59 16.06
C VAL A 8 -3.10 1.87 15.42
N ILE A 9 -4.30 2.21 15.87
CA ILE A 9 -5.54 1.69 15.27
C ILE A 9 -5.95 2.65 14.15
N ILE A 10 -6.12 2.11 12.96
CA ILE A 10 -6.50 2.85 11.74
C ILE A 10 -7.90 2.43 11.27
N PRO A 11 -8.64 3.30 10.56
CA PRO A 11 -9.92 2.94 9.95
C PRO A 11 -9.71 1.88 8.87
N SER A 12 -10.74 1.11 8.55
CA SER A 12 -10.78 0.23 7.37
C SER A 12 -11.41 0.94 6.18
N LEU A 13 -11.06 0.54 4.95
CA LEU A 13 -11.78 0.96 3.75
C LEU A 13 -13.22 0.38 3.78
N GLU A 14 -14.22 1.20 3.43
CA GLU A 14 -15.64 0.81 3.53
C GLU A 14 -16.00 -0.49 2.81
N LYS A 15 -15.29 -0.80 1.72
CA LYS A 15 -15.55 -1.96 0.87
C LYS A 15 -14.52 -3.07 1.03
N ASP A 16 -13.48 -2.85 1.84
CA ASP A 16 -12.49 -3.86 2.14
C ASP A 16 -12.97 -4.77 3.26
N ILE A 17 -13.53 -5.91 2.86
CA ILE A 17 -13.98 -6.95 3.80
C ILE A 17 -12.83 -7.61 4.54
N THR A 18 -11.59 -7.44 4.07
CA THR A 18 -10.39 -8.03 4.67
C THR A 18 -9.85 -7.20 5.82
N GLY A 19 -10.03 -5.87 5.75
CA GLY A 19 -9.49 -4.92 6.73
C GLY A 19 -7.97 -4.93 6.82
N HIS A 20 -7.28 -5.28 5.74
CA HIS A 20 -5.83 -5.41 5.71
C HIS A 20 -5.14 -4.04 5.67
N ALA A 21 -4.36 -3.73 6.68
CA ALA A 21 -3.65 -2.46 6.79
C ALA A 21 -2.63 -2.23 5.66
N ASP A 22 -2.02 -3.29 5.12
CA ASP A 22 -1.04 -3.21 4.03
C ASP A 22 -1.63 -2.79 2.68
N ASN A 23 -2.96 -2.76 2.56
CA ASN A 23 -3.67 -2.15 1.45
C ASN A 23 -3.77 -0.62 1.57
N MET A 24 -3.54 -0.06 2.75
CA MET A 24 -3.83 1.34 3.07
C MET A 24 -2.59 2.13 3.48
N VAL A 25 -1.61 1.49 4.12
CA VAL A 25 -0.42 2.15 4.66
C VAL A 25 0.77 1.20 4.69
N ARG A 26 1.95 1.73 4.39
CA ARG A 26 3.23 1.03 4.48
C ARG A 26 4.29 1.93 5.09
N PHE A 27 5.13 1.38 5.95
CA PHE A 27 6.34 2.05 6.42
C PHE A 27 7.39 2.03 5.31
N LEU A 28 8.00 3.19 5.08
CA LEU A 28 9.21 3.31 4.25
C LEU A 28 10.47 3.24 5.12
N ASP A 29 10.38 3.79 6.32
CA ASP A 29 11.42 3.76 7.35
C ASP A 29 10.80 3.83 8.75
N GLY A 30 11.59 4.11 9.78
CA GLY A 30 11.13 4.19 11.18
C GLY A 30 10.23 5.39 11.49
N GLN A 31 10.14 6.38 10.59
CA GLN A 31 9.45 7.66 10.80
C GLN A 31 8.45 7.96 9.67
N THR A 32 8.74 7.52 8.45
CA THR A 32 7.97 7.85 7.25
C THR A 32 7.06 6.71 6.85
N VAL A 33 5.82 7.03 6.57
CA VAL A 33 4.83 6.12 6.00
C VAL A 33 4.28 6.64 4.69
N VAL A 34 3.92 5.73 3.80
CA VAL A 34 3.14 6.04 2.61
C VAL A 34 1.74 5.49 2.78
N CYS A 35 0.73 6.29 2.46
CA CYS A 35 -0.67 5.89 2.55
C CYS A 35 -1.43 6.19 1.26
N VAL A 36 -2.59 5.58 1.12
CA VAL A 36 -3.47 5.81 -0.04
C VAL A 36 -3.85 7.28 -0.18
N GLU A 37 -3.88 7.76 -1.42
CA GLU A 37 -4.32 9.11 -1.80
C GLU A 37 -5.77 9.36 -1.33
N SER A 38 -6.05 10.55 -0.84
CA SER A 38 -7.20 10.80 0.02
C SER A 38 -8.55 10.94 -0.69
N ASP A 39 -9.40 10.01 -0.37
CA ASP A 39 -10.82 10.27 -0.12
C ASP A 39 -11.06 10.66 1.36
N SER A 40 -12.28 10.51 1.88
CA SER A 40 -12.60 10.82 3.28
C SER A 40 -11.83 9.95 4.28
N ILE A 41 -11.60 8.68 3.97
CA ILE A 41 -10.91 7.69 4.81
C ILE A 41 -9.40 7.95 4.78
N GLY A 42 -8.84 8.26 3.60
CA GLY A 42 -7.44 8.63 3.46
C GLY A 42 -7.08 9.84 4.32
N ARG A 43 -7.93 10.89 4.37
CA ARG A 43 -7.72 12.05 5.26
C ARG A 43 -7.77 11.69 6.74
N GLN A 44 -8.69 10.80 7.14
CA GLN A 44 -8.73 10.32 8.53
C GLN A 44 -7.47 9.54 8.88
N LEU A 45 -7.03 8.66 7.99
CA LEU A 45 -5.81 7.88 8.14
C LEU A 45 -4.59 8.79 8.30
N GLN A 46 -4.41 9.78 7.42
CA GLN A 46 -3.33 10.76 7.51
C GLN A 46 -3.34 11.50 8.85
N THR A 47 -4.52 11.97 9.28
CA THR A 47 -4.65 12.69 10.56
C THR A 47 -4.22 11.82 11.74
N ILE A 48 -4.62 10.54 11.75
CA ILE A 48 -4.24 9.59 12.80
C ILE A 48 -2.72 9.36 12.79
N LEU A 49 -2.14 9.07 11.63
CA LEU A 49 -0.71 8.78 11.49
C LEU A 49 0.15 9.99 11.91
N GLN A 50 -0.23 11.20 11.48
CA GLN A 50 0.45 12.44 11.86
C GLN A 50 0.31 12.74 13.36
N TYR A 51 -0.84 12.45 13.98
CA TYR A 51 -1.03 12.59 15.42
C TYR A 51 -0.08 11.69 16.22
N HIS A 52 0.27 10.51 15.69
CA HIS A 52 1.28 9.61 16.24
C HIS A 52 2.72 9.96 15.82
N GLY A 53 2.93 11.15 15.25
CA GLY A 53 4.26 11.70 14.94
C GLY A 53 4.91 11.12 13.70
N LEU A 54 4.14 10.50 12.79
CA LEU A 54 4.67 9.95 11.55
C LEU A 54 4.63 11.00 10.42
N ASP A 55 5.65 10.98 9.57
CA ASP A 55 5.68 11.72 8.32
C ASP A 55 4.89 10.94 7.27
N VAL A 56 3.86 11.56 6.69
CA VAL A 56 2.92 10.86 5.81
C VAL A 56 3.07 11.34 4.37
N LEU A 57 3.32 10.40 3.47
CA LEU A 57 3.32 10.61 2.02
C LEU A 57 2.08 9.96 1.40
N GLU A 58 1.52 10.59 0.36
CA GLU A 58 0.40 10.03 -0.38
C GLU A 58 0.88 9.20 -1.57
N PHE A 59 0.15 8.11 -1.85
CA PHE A 59 0.39 7.26 -3.01
C PHE A 59 -0.90 7.07 -3.80
N PRO A 60 -0.84 7.01 -5.14
CA PRO A 60 -2.02 6.83 -5.96
C PRO A 60 -2.87 5.64 -5.53
N SER A 61 -4.18 5.81 -5.53
CA SER A 61 -5.14 4.74 -5.33
C SER A 61 -5.73 4.28 -6.66
N ALA A 62 -6.05 2.99 -6.75
CA ALA A 62 -6.82 2.47 -7.87
C ALA A 62 -8.30 2.85 -7.70
N PRO A 63 -9.00 3.27 -8.76
CA PRO A 63 -10.44 3.51 -8.68
C PRO A 63 -11.19 2.23 -8.32
N ASP A 64 -12.17 2.36 -7.45
CA ASP A 64 -12.98 1.26 -6.95
C ASP A 64 -14.26 1.07 -7.82
N GLU A 65 -14.07 1.03 -9.14
CA GLU A 65 -15.20 0.94 -10.09
C GLU A 65 -15.83 -0.46 -10.12
N ASP A 66 -15.12 -1.47 -9.69
CA ASP A 66 -15.55 -2.86 -9.76
C ASP A 66 -15.50 -3.50 -8.36
N ARG A 67 -16.63 -4.03 -7.90
CA ARG A 67 -16.78 -4.66 -6.57
C ARG A 67 -16.02 -5.99 -6.43
N SER A 68 -15.08 -6.27 -7.30
CA SER A 68 -14.37 -7.55 -7.41
C SER A 68 -13.01 -7.56 -6.71
N GLY A 69 -12.90 -7.02 -5.50
CA GLY A 69 -11.68 -7.12 -4.72
C GLY A 69 -11.03 -5.76 -4.41
N VAL A 70 -9.97 -5.79 -3.63
CA VAL A 70 -9.22 -4.60 -3.21
C VAL A 70 -8.00 -4.45 -4.11
N ARG A 71 -8.00 -3.42 -4.97
CA ARG A 71 -6.85 -3.04 -5.78
C ARG A 71 -6.02 -2.02 -5.02
N SER A 72 -4.88 -2.43 -4.48
CA SER A 72 -3.97 -1.51 -3.80
C SER A 72 -2.57 -1.59 -4.37
N TYR A 73 -2.07 -0.46 -4.87
CA TYR A 73 -0.67 -0.31 -5.24
C TYR A 73 0.28 -0.36 -4.05
N LEU A 74 -0.22 -0.11 -2.83
CA LEU A 74 0.57 -0.21 -1.60
C LEU A 74 0.87 -1.66 -1.19
N ASN A 75 0.20 -2.64 -1.79
CA ASN A 75 0.50 -4.05 -1.57
C ASN A 75 1.69 -4.52 -2.43
N TYR A 76 2.69 -3.64 -2.60
CA TYR A 76 3.93 -3.95 -3.31
C TYR A 76 4.84 -4.87 -2.47
N LEU A 77 5.66 -5.64 -3.16
CA LEU A 77 6.76 -6.40 -2.56
C LEU A 77 8.06 -5.62 -2.75
N GLU A 78 8.72 -5.32 -1.65
CA GLU A 78 10.04 -4.68 -1.65
C GLU A 78 11.11 -5.70 -1.27
N THR A 79 12.18 -5.72 -2.06
CA THR A 79 13.41 -6.47 -1.80
C THR A 79 14.60 -5.51 -1.71
N ASP A 80 15.78 -6.04 -1.44
CA ASP A 80 17.01 -5.22 -1.41
C ASP A 80 17.35 -4.66 -2.81
N GLU A 81 16.93 -5.34 -3.89
CA GLU A 81 17.31 -5.02 -5.26
C GLU A 81 16.24 -4.25 -6.03
N ALA A 82 14.95 -4.50 -5.76
CA ALA A 82 13.84 -3.93 -6.52
C ALA A 82 12.55 -3.81 -5.72
N VAL A 83 11.62 -3.01 -6.25
CA VAL A 83 10.22 -2.94 -5.81
C VAL A 83 9.34 -3.55 -6.88
N PHE A 84 8.63 -4.61 -6.56
CA PHE A 84 7.63 -5.23 -7.42
C PHE A 84 6.28 -4.57 -7.15
N LEU A 85 5.84 -3.73 -8.10
CA LEU A 85 4.62 -2.94 -7.96
C LEU A 85 3.44 -3.68 -8.59
N PRO A 86 2.35 -3.95 -7.85
CA PRO A 86 1.15 -4.52 -8.46
C PRO A 86 0.55 -3.54 -9.47
N VAL A 87 0.15 -4.03 -10.65
CA VAL A 87 -0.61 -3.29 -11.65
C VAL A 87 -1.81 -4.11 -12.11
N PHE A 88 -2.86 -3.44 -12.58
CA PHE A 88 -4.18 -4.04 -12.76
C PHE A 88 -4.72 -3.93 -14.19
N GLY A 89 -3.97 -3.31 -15.12
CA GLY A 89 -4.39 -3.08 -16.50
C GLY A 89 -5.37 -1.90 -16.63
N ILE A 90 -5.23 -0.87 -15.79
CA ILE A 90 -6.09 0.31 -15.73
C ILE A 90 -5.28 1.61 -15.89
N ASP A 91 -5.95 2.70 -16.23
CA ASP A 91 -5.29 3.98 -16.56
C ASP A 91 -4.43 4.53 -15.41
N THR A 92 -4.82 4.28 -14.16
CA THR A 92 -4.07 4.73 -12.98
C THR A 92 -2.74 4.00 -12.76
N ASP A 93 -2.50 2.85 -13.41
CA ASP A 93 -1.23 2.12 -13.31
C ASP A 93 -0.03 3.00 -13.68
N THR A 94 -0.17 3.81 -14.75
CA THR A 94 0.90 4.73 -15.19
C THR A 94 1.25 5.76 -14.11
N LYS A 95 0.25 6.31 -13.43
CA LYS A 95 0.45 7.27 -12.32
C LYS A 95 1.14 6.58 -11.14
N ALA A 96 0.74 5.36 -10.82
CA ALA A 96 1.31 4.58 -9.73
C ALA A 96 2.77 4.20 -9.97
N ILE A 97 3.10 3.76 -11.19
CA ILE A 97 4.49 3.45 -11.60
C ILE A 97 5.37 4.70 -11.46
N ALA A 98 4.94 5.83 -12.02
CA ALA A 98 5.69 7.08 -11.95
C ALA A 98 5.86 7.60 -10.50
N ALA A 99 4.88 7.36 -9.62
CA ALA A 99 4.98 7.69 -8.21
C ALA A 99 5.97 6.77 -7.48
N ALA A 100 5.94 5.47 -7.76
CA ALA A 100 6.88 4.51 -7.20
C ALA A 100 8.33 4.79 -7.62
N GLU A 101 8.58 5.08 -8.90
CA GLU A 101 9.91 5.45 -9.41
C GLU A 101 10.49 6.71 -8.74
N LYS A 102 9.63 7.64 -8.29
CA LYS A 102 10.06 8.83 -7.53
C LYS A 102 10.28 8.53 -6.04
N LEU A 103 9.52 7.59 -5.50
CA LEU A 103 9.53 7.26 -4.09
C LEU A 103 10.72 6.36 -3.72
N PHE A 104 11.02 5.38 -4.56
CA PHE A 104 12.05 4.39 -4.31
C PHE A 104 13.34 4.70 -5.07
N SER A 105 14.48 4.50 -4.40
CA SER A 105 15.80 4.67 -5.00
C SER A 105 16.30 3.43 -5.77
N LYS A 106 15.47 2.41 -5.88
CA LYS A 106 15.75 1.12 -6.55
C LYS A 106 14.80 0.90 -7.72
N PRO A 107 15.12 -0.01 -8.65
CA PRO A 107 14.25 -0.32 -9.78
C PRO A 107 12.82 -0.67 -9.36
N VAL A 108 11.84 -0.19 -10.13
CA VAL A 108 10.43 -0.53 -9.95
C VAL A 108 10.03 -1.45 -11.10
N GLU A 109 9.56 -2.66 -10.75
CA GLU A 109 9.14 -3.70 -11.68
C GLU A 109 7.61 -3.86 -11.60
N PRO A 110 6.85 -3.40 -12.59
CA PRO A 110 5.40 -3.59 -12.62
C PRO A 110 5.04 -5.07 -12.79
N VAL A 111 4.14 -5.58 -11.93
CA VAL A 111 3.66 -6.96 -11.98
C VAL A 111 2.15 -6.98 -12.16
N MET A 112 1.68 -7.55 -13.26
CA MET A 112 0.25 -7.64 -13.58
C MET A 112 -0.45 -8.70 -12.74
N ILE A 113 -1.36 -8.29 -11.84
CA ILE A 113 -2.04 -9.18 -10.89
C ILE A 113 -3.57 -9.01 -10.81
N PRO A 114 -4.30 -8.82 -11.92
CA PRO A 114 -5.74 -8.51 -11.85
C PRO A 114 -6.55 -9.59 -11.14
N HIS A 115 -6.21 -10.86 -11.30
CA HIS A 115 -6.92 -11.97 -10.67
C HIS A 115 -6.64 -12.10 -9.17
N LEU A 116 -5.39 -11.87 -8.76
CA LEU A 116 -5.01 -11.92 -7.34
C LEU A 116 -5.70 -10.80 -6.55
N ALA A 117 -5.79 -9.61 -7.15
CA ALA A 117 -6.50 -8.48 -6.56
C ALA A 117 -8.01 -8.74 -6.38
N ALA A 118 -8.62 -9.51 -7.27
CA ALA A 118 -10.02 -9.88 -7.15
C ALA A 118 -10.33 -10.70 -5.88
N ASP A 119 -9.34 -11.44 -5.38
CA ASP A 119 -9.42 -12.20 -4.13
C ASP A 119 -9.02 -11.38 -2.88
N GLY A 120 -8.78 -10.07 -3.04
CA GLY A 120 -8.36 -9.17 -1.96
C GLY A 120 -6.90 -9.31 -1.52
N SER A 121 -6.08 -9.98 -2.34
CA SER A 121 -4.66 -10.22 -2.07
C SER A 121 -3.77 -9.36 -2.97
N GLY A 122 -2.52 -9.17 -2.56
CA GLY A 122 -1.50 -8.48 -3.33
C GLY A 122 -0.13 -9.13 -3.17
N LEU A 123 0.90 -8.56 -3.76
CA LEU A 123 2.25 -9.14 -3.77
C LEU A 123 2.84 -9.25 -2.36
N HIS A 124 2.61 -8.26 -1.51
CA HIS A 124 3.04 -8.30 -0.11
C HIS A 124 2.33 -9.40 0.67
N SER A 125 1.01 -9.50 0.52
CA SER A 125 0.18 -10.44 1.28
C SER A 125 0.53 -11.91 1.01
N ILE A 126 1.06 -12.24 -0.17
CA ILE A 126 1.43 -13.62 -0.56
C ILE A 126 2.94 -13.89 -0.44
N SER A 127 3.71 -12.91 0.02
CA SER A 127 5.17 -13.01 0.15
C SER A 127 5.60 -13.16 1.60
N TRP A 128 6.76 -13.76 1.80
CA TRP A 128 7.42 -13.84 3.09
C TRP A 128 8.93 -13.68 2.91
N GLY A 129 9.52 -12.73 3.65
CA GLY A 129 10.96 -12.47 3.62
C GLY A 129 11.71 -13.24 4.69
N MET A 130 12.87 -13.77 4.33
CA MET A 130 13.84 -14.31 5.27
C MET A 130 15.14 -13.49 5.15
N SER A 131 15.68 -13.05 6.29
CA SER A 131 17.07 -12.53 6.38
C SER A 131 18.00 -13.69 6.75
N TRP A 132 19.10 -13.79 6.06
CA TRP A 132 20.17 -14.74 6.33
C TRP A 132 21.27 -14.09 7.18
#